data_70f71df48a2f86b36c2e38d02846e6a4
#
_entry.id   70f71df48a2f86b36c2e38d02846e6a4
#
_cell.length_a   1.000
_cell.length_b   1.000
_cell.length_c   1.000
_cell.angle_alpha   90.00
_cell.angle_beta   90.00
_cell.angle_gamma   90.00
#
_symmetry.space_group_name_H-M   'P 1'
#
loop_
_entity.id
_entity.type
_entity.pdbx_description
1 polymer ?
#
loop_
_entity_poly.entity_id
_entity_poly.type
_entity_poly.pdbx_seq_one_letter_code
_entity_poly.pdbx_strand_id
1 'polypeptide(L)'
;IIAMSTLKECAIWIRSGESPTHSIGENYAENEDGEELDLSEVGGQLQARKALEISAIGGHHLLMIGPPGAGKTMLAARLPSILPALDREGALEVTALHSLAGKVSSDSPLITQPPFVAPHHSATRAALVGGGGVNIKPGACSLAHNGVLFLDEAPEMSSGVLDALRQPLESGSITISRSGASANFPSRFTLVLAA
;
A
#
# COMPACT_ATOMS: atom_id res chain seq x y z
N ILE A 1 0.27 -18.38 -13.47
CA ILE A 1 1.49 -17.66 -13.89
C ILE A 1 2.63 -18.66 -13.84
N ILE A 2 3.39 -18.78 -14.93
CA ILE A 2 4.57 -19.65 -15.00
C ILE A 2 5.78 -18.71 -14.94
N ALA A 3 6.57 -18.79 -13.86
CA ALA A 3 7.79 -18.02 -13.74
C ALA A 3 8.90 -18.67 -14.57
N MET A 4 9.66 -17.87 -15.29
CA MET A 4 10.77 -18.30 -16.13
C MET A 4 11.96 -17.42 -15.86
N SER A 5 13.11 -18.03 -15.57
CA SER A 5 14.34 -17.31 -15.24
C SER A 5 15.16 -16.96 -16.48
N THR A 6 14.94 -17.67 -17.59
CA THR A 6 15.74 -17.48 -18.81
C THR A 6 14.87 -17.51 -20.06
N LEU A 7 15.34 -16.81 -21.10
CA LEU A 7 14.71 -16.84 -22.44
C LEU A 7 14.69 -18.27 -23.03
N LYS A 8 15.66 -19.11 -22.67
CA LYS A 8 15.73 -20.50 -23.09
C LYS A 8 14.59 -21.34 -22.51
N GLU A 9 14.25 -21.15 -21.23
CA GLU A 9 13.10 -21.81 -20.58
C GLU A 9 11.79 -21.38 -21.24
N CYS A 10 11.65 -20.09 -21.56
CA CYS A 10 10.50 -19.59 -22.29
C CYS A 10 10.36 -20.25 -23.68
N ALA A 11 11.45 -20.38 -24.42
CA ALA A 11 11.46 -21.03 -25.73
C ALA A 11 11.14 -22.54 -25.66
N ILE A 12 11.61 -23.22 -24.62
CA ILE A 12 11.32 -24.64 -24.38
C ILE A 12 9.81 -24.79 -24.09
N TRP A 13 9.28 -24.00 -23.17
CA TRP A 13 7.84 -24.06 -22.82
C TRP A 13 6.93 -23.79 -24.03
N ILE A 14 7.25 -22.81 -24.85
CA ILE A 14 6.46 -22.51 -26.06
C ILE A 14 6.49 -23.69 -27.05
N ARG A 15 7.60 -24.43 -27.12
CA ARG A 15 7.75 -25.54 -28.07
C ARG A 15 7.22 -26.88 -27.57
N SER A 16 7.40 -27.20 -26.30
CA SER A 16 7.09 -28.51 -25.72
C SER A 16 5.84 -28.48 -24.83
N GLY A 17 5.39 -27.32 -24.37
CA GLY A 17 4.35 -27.21 -23.35
C GLY A 17 4.80 -27.65 -21.94
N GLU A 18 6.07 -28.08 -21.80
CA GLU A 18 6.62 -28.51 -20.52
C GLU A 18 6.91 -27.27 -19.65
N SER A 19 6.21 -27.17 -18.52
CA SER A 19 6.47 -26.11 -17.53
C SER A 19 7.89 -26.30 -16.97
N PRO A 20 8.68 -25.22 -16.87
CA PRO A 20 9.97 -25.31 -16.19
C PRO A 20 9.76 -25.79 -14.75
N THR A 21 10.65 -26.64 -14.29
CA THR A 21 10.57 -27.33 -12.98
C THR A 21 10.85 -26.38 -11.78
N HIS A 22 10.87 -25.10 -12.00
CA HIS A 22 10.83 -24.15 -10.90
C HIS A 22 9.40 -24.11 -10.37
N SER A 23 9.13 -24.98 -9.40
CA SER A 23 8.05 -24.71 -8.47
C SER A 23 8.33 -23.31 -7.93
N ILE A 24 7.46 -22.36 -8.27
CA ILE A 24 7.23 -21.23 -7.36
C ILE A 24 6.79 -21.95 -6.10
N GLY A 25 7.71 -22.14 -5.17
CA GLY A 25 7.35 -22.66 -3.86
C GLY A 25 6.23 -21.78 -3.37
N GLU A 26 5.24 -22.38 -2.73
CA GLU A 26 4.26 -21.70 -1.90
C GLU A 26 4.95 -21.06 -0.68
N ASN A 27 6.17 -20.63 -0.85
CA ASN A 27 6.84 -19.72 0.08
C ASN A 27 6.15 -18.37 -0.14
N TYR A 28 5.03 -18.22 0.54
CA TYR A 28 4.63 -16.91 1.02
C TYR A 28 5.84 -16.44 1.84
N ALA A 29 6.71 -15.65 1.22
CA ALA A 29 7.82 -15.06 1.93
C ALA A 29 7.19 -14.19 3.02
N GLU A 30 7.23 -14.65 4.26
CA GLU A 30 7.15 -13.79 5.42
C GLU A 30 8.17 -12.67 5.14
N ASN A 31 7.74 -11.44 5.17
CA ASN A 31 8.61 -10.29 4.95
C ASN A 31 9.70 -10.31 6.02
N GLU A 32 10.88 -10.83 5.71
CA GLU A 32 11.99 -10.97 6.66
C GLU A 32 12.64 -9.64 7.08
N ASP A 33 12.18 -8.49 6.60
CA ASP A 33 12.82 -7.19 6.83
C ASP A 33 11.95 -6.13 7.55
N GLY A 34 10.94 -6.51 8.28
CA GLY A 34 10.23 -5.60 9.17
C GLY A 34 9.78 -6.35 10.43
N GLU A 35 10.16 -5.88 11.60
CA GLU A 35 9.49 -6.30 12.83
C GLU A 35 7.98 -6.18 12.57
N GLU A 36 7.26 -7.30 12.60
CA GLU A 36 5.80 -7.27 12.52
C GLU A 36 5.30 -6.54 13.76
N LEU A 37 4.97 -5.26 13.55
CA LEU A 37 4.47 -4.40 14.61
C LEU A 37 3.06 -4.85 14.97
N ASP A 38 2.90 -5.49 16.13
CA ASP A 38 1.60 -5.98 16.61
C ASP A 38 0.93 -4.96 17.55
N LEU A 39 -0.37 -4.75 17.39
CA LEU A 39 -1.15 -3.89 18.26
C LEU A 39 -1.18 -4.41 19.72
N SER A 40 -0.97 -5.71 19.94
CA SER A 40 -0.88 -6.30 21.28
C SER A 40 0.28 -5.77 22.11
N GLU A 41 1.36 -5.31 21.47
CA GLU A 41 2.55 -4.74 22.14
C GLU A 41 2.29 -3.37 22.76
N VAL A 42 1.19 -2.70 22.38
CA VAL A 42 0.88 -1.37 22.89
C VAL A 42 0.31 -1.47 24.31
N GLY A 43 1.10 -1.05 25.29
CA GLY A 43 0.65 -0.95 26.67
C GLY A 43 -0.30 0.23 26.87
N GLY A 44 -1.42 0.02 27.54
CA GLY A 44 -2.41 1.06 27.84
C GLY A 44 -3.20 1.53 26.62
N GLN A 45 -3.50 2.81 26.54
CA GLN A 45 -4.20 3.46 25.41
C GLN A 45 -5.49 2.77 24.94
N LEU A 46 -6.28 2.24 25.86
CA LEU A 46 -7.44 1.37 25.58
C LEU A 46 -8.44 2.01 24.60
N GLN A 47 -8.67 3.32 24.69
CA GLN A 47 -9.61 4.01 23.80
C GLN A 47 -9.07 4.09 22.36
N ALA A 48 -7.78 4.41 22.21
CA ALA A 48 -7.15 4.49 20.89
C ALA A 48 -7.05 3.10 20.23
N ARG A 49 -6.68 2.06 21.00
CA ARG A 49 -6.68 0.68 20.52
C ARG A 49 -8.06 0.25 20.04
N LYS A 50 -9.11 0.50 20.84
CA LYS A 50 -10.49 0.19 20.45
C LYS A 50 -10.93 0.96 19.19
N ALA A 51 -10.50 2.21 19.04
CA ALA A 51 -10.79 2.99 17.82
C ALA A 51 -10.11 2.37 16.57
N LEU A 52 -8.87 1.88 16.71
CA LEU A 52 -8.19 1.16 15.63
C LEU A 52 -8.91 -0.15 15.26
N GLU A 53 -9.33 -0.93 16.24
CA GLU A 53 -10.11 -2.17 16.03
C GLU A 53 -11.42 -1.87 15.28
N ILE A 54 -12.16 -0.84 15.69
CA ILE A 54 -13.39 -0.42 14.99
C ILE A 54 -13.09 0.04 13.56
N SER A 55 -12.03 0.82 13.39
CA SER A 55 -11.56 1.26 12.06
C SER A 55 -11.23 0.08 11.16
N ALA A 56 -10.50 -0.91 11.68
CA ALA A 56 -10.11 -2.11 10.94
C ALA A 56 -11.33 -2.95 10.52
N ILE A 57 -12.25 -3.22 11.45
CA ILE A 57 -13.44 -4.05 11.20
C ILE A 57 -14.41 -3.36 10.24
N GLY A 58 -14.59 -2.04 10.38
CA GLY A 58 -15.58 -1.28 9.62
C GLY A 58 -15.01 -0.61 8.35
N GLY A 59 -13.71 -0.70 8.09
CA GLY A 59 -13.06 0.04 7.00
C GLY A 59 -13.18 1.56 7.16
N HIS A 60 -13.27 2.05 8.41
CA HIS A 60 -13.49 3.46 8.69
C HIS A 60 -12.19 4.25 8.68
N HIS A 61 -12.23 5.45 8.10
CA HIS A 61 -11.13 6.41 8.23
C HIS A 61 -11.03 6.91 9.68
N LEU A 62 -9.81 7.23 10.11
CA LEU A 62 -9.52 7.61 11.48
C LEU A 62 -8.79 8.95 11.54
N LEU A 63 -9.22 9.81 12.48
CA LEU A 63 -8.49 11.02 12.85
C LEU A 63 -8.02 10.89 14.30
N MET A 64 -6.71 10.98 14.50
CA MET A 64 -6.06 10.98 15.82
C MET A 64 -5.60 12.40 16.16
N ILE A 65 -6.11 12.93 17.29
CA ILE A 65 -5.76 14.26 17.78
C ILE A 65 -5.07 14.09 19.13
N GLY A 66 -3.91 14.72 19.29
CA GLY A 66 -3.19 14.67 20.58
C GLY A 66 -1.84 15.35 20.51
N PRO A 67 -1.21 15.59 21.66
CA PRO A 67 0.09 16.26 21.72
C PRO A 67 1.19 15.45 21.02
N PRO A 68 2.29 16.10 20.62
CA PRO A 68 3.49 15.38 20.16
C PRO A 68 3.93 14.33 21.20
N GLY A 69 4.38 13.17 20.72
CA GLY A 69 4.79 12.06 21.60
C GLY A 69 3.66 11.23 22.19
N ALA A 70 2.38 11.51 21.87
CA ALA A 70 1.24 10.72 22.34
C ALA A 70 1.16 9.29 21.72
N GLY A 71 2.09 8.92 20.84
CA GLY A 71 2.14 7.60 20.22
C GLY A 71 1.22 7.42 19.01
N LYS A 72 0.73 8.51 18.38
CA LYS A 72 -0.14 8.45 17.21
C LYS A 72 0.46 7.64 16.06
N THR A 73 1.70 7.93 15.69
CA THR A 73 2.44 7.24 14.63
C THR A 73 2.66 5.77 14.96
N MET A 74 3.03 5.47 16.22
CA MET A 74 3.21 4.10 16.72
C MET A 74 1.92 3.28 16.61
N LEU A 75 0.79 3.88 16.96
CA LEU A 75 -0.52 3.24 16.86
C LEU A 75 -0.93 3.02 15.39
N ALA A 76 -0.76 4.03 14.54
CA ALA A 76 -1.10 3.94 13.12
C ALA A 76 -0.30 2.84 12.40
N ALA A 77 1.00 2.73 12.70
CA ALA A 77 1.88 1.71 12.11
C ALA A 77 1.47 0.27 12.46
N ARG A 78 0.69 0.08 13.53
CA ARG A 78 0.17 -1.23 13.95
C ARG A 78 -1.21 -1.56 13.40
N LEU A 79 -1.85 -0.63 12.69
CA LEU A 79 -3.15 -0.91 12.07
C LEU A 79 -3.12 -2.07 11.07
N PRO A 80 -2.08 -2.23 10.21
CA PRO A 80 -2.00 -3.38 9.31
C PRO A 80 -2.06 -4.74 10.00
N SER A 81 -1.53 -4.88 11.23
CA SER A 81 -1.51 -6.16 11.95
C SER A 81 -2.90 -6.68 12.33
N ILE A 82 -3.90 -5.80 12.37
CA ILE A 82 -5.29 -6.16 12.69
C ILE A 82 -6.23 -6.10 11.48
N LEU A 83 -5.70 -5.75 10.30
CA LEU A 83 -6.44 -5.87 9.04
C LEU A 83 -6.39 -7.33 8.54
N PRO A 84 -7.41 -7.80 7.82
CA PRO A 84 -7.34 -9.11 7.19
C PRO A 84 -6.22 -9.14 6.15
N ALA A 85 -5.53 -10.28 6.04
CA ALA A 85 -4.57 -10.49 4.96
C ALA A 85 -5.26 -10.31 3.60
N LEU A 86 -4.50 -9.87 2.61
CA LEU A 86 -5.01 -9.66 1.27
C LEU A 86 -5.46 -11.01 0.66
N ASP A 87 -6.63 -11.02 0.05
CA ASP A 87 -7.01 -12.13 -0.80
C ASP A 87 -6.13 -12.17 -2.07
N ARG A 88 -6.28 -13.23 -2.87
CA ARG A 88 -5.44 -13.41 -4.05
C ARG A 88 -5.54 -12.26 -5.06
N GLU A 89 -6.73 -11.71 -5.24
CA GLU A 89 -6.96 -10.60 -6.18
C GLU A 89 -6.31 -9.32 -5.65
N GLY A 90 -6.55 -8.97 -4.39
CA GLY A 90 -5.94 -7.81 -3.74
C GLY A 90 -4.42 -7.91 -3.67
N ALA A 91 -3.87 -9.08 -3.38
CA ALA A 91 -2.43 -9.31 -3.38
C ALA A 91 -1.80 -9.06 -4.77
N LEU A 92 -2.46 -9.50 -5.85
CA LEU A 92 -2.00 -9.24 -7.22
C LEU A 92 -2.09 -7.76 -7.58
N GLU A 93 -3.19 -7.08 -7.23
CA GLU A 93 -3.35 -5.64 -7.47
C GLU A 93 -2.29 -4.81 -6.75
N VAL A 94 -2.09 -5.08 -5.46
CA VAL A 94 -1.08 -4.38 -4.65
C VAL A 94 0.32 -4.64 -5.18
N THR A 95 0.66 -5.90 -5.49
CA THR A 95 1.97 -6.25 -6.04
C THR A 95 2.22 -5.57 -7.39
N ALA A 96 1.22 -5.51 -8.27
CA ALA A 96 1.34 -4.82 -9.55
C ALA A 96 1.63 -3.32 -9.38
N LEU A 97 0.93 -2.65 -8.45
CA LEU A 97 1.15 -1.23 -8.14
C LEU A 97 2.56 -0.98 -7.59
N HIS A 98 3.01 -1.81 -6.65
CA HIS A 98 4.34 -1.71 -6.07
C HIS A 98 5.45 -2.04 -7.10
N SER A 99 5.19 -2.98 -8.02
CA SER A 99 6.09 -3.30 -9.13
C SER A 99 6.25 -2.11 -10.09
N LEU A 100 5.15 -1.46 -10.47
CA LEU A 100 5.18 -0.25 -11.30
C LEU A 100 5.95 0.90 -10.64
N ALA A 101 5.94 0.97 -9.32
CA ALA A 101 6.74 1.92 -8.55
C ALA A 101 8.21 1.49 -8.39
N GLY A 102 8.58 0.26 -8.76
CA GLY A 102 9.92 -0.30 -8.59
C GLY A 102 10.23 -0.67 -7.13
N LYS A 103 9.21 -1.06 -6.35
CA LYS A 103 9.30 -1.37 -4.91
C LYS A 103 9.17 -2.86 -4.58
N VAL A 104 9.04 -3.73 -5.57
CA VAL A 104 8.97 -5.18 -5.36
C VAL A 104 10.37 -5.77 -5.44
N SER A 105 10.74 -6.57 -4.45
CA SER A 105 11.98 -7.36 -4.47
C SER A 105 11.80 -8.62 -5.30
N SER A 106 12.88 -9.11 -5.91
CA SER A 106 12.92 -10.42 -6.59
C SER A 106 12.66 -11.58 -5.62
N ASP A 107 13.00 -11.39 -4.34
CA ASP A 107 12.95 -12.42 -3.31
C ASP A 107 11.58 -12.54 -2.64
N SER A 108 10.76 -11.48 -2.76
CA SER A 108 9.38 -11.45 -2.27
C SER A 108 8.42 -11.01 -3.39
N PRO A 109 8.06 -11.93 -4.28
CA PRO A 109 7.35 -11.59 -5.52
C PRO A 109 5.87 -11.25 -5.32
N LEU A 110 5.27 -11.53 -4.17
CA LEU A 110 3.85 -11.29 -3.88
C LEU A 110 3.66 -10.63 -2.51
N ILE A 111 3.00 -9.48 -2.49
CA ILE A 111 2.63 -8.77 -1.27
C ILE A 111 1.29 -9.33 -0.80
N THR A 112 1.28 -9.96 0.37
CA THR A 112 0.09 -10.61 0.96
C THR A 112 -0.47 -9.86 2.16
N GLN A 113 0.32 -8.97 2.75
CA GLN A 113 -0.11 -8.13 3.86
C GLN A 113 -0.58 -6.75 3.38
N PRO A 114 -1.58 -6.14 4.03
CA PRO A 114 -2.00 -4.79 3.74
C PRO A 114 -0.85 -3.79 3.85
N PRO A 115 -0.55 -2.99 2.81
CA PRO A 115 0.55 -2.05 2.86
C PRO A 115 0.29 -0.90 3.83
N PHE A 116 1.35 -0.44 4.49
CA PHE A 116 1.36 0.80 5.26
C PHE A 116 2.19 1.86 4.54
N VAL A 117 1.55 2.95 4.14
CA VAL A 117 2.21 4.02 3.40
C VAL A 117 2.08 5.33 4.17
N ALA A 118 3.22 5.89 4.58
CA ALA A 118 3.30 7.12 5.36
C ALA A 118 4.18 8.16 4.62
N PRO A 119 3.62 8.93 3.69
CA PRO A 119 4.37 10.00 3.03
C PRO A 119 4.66 11.12 4.04
N HIS A 120 5.85 11.72 3.92
CA HIS A 120 6.23 12.87 4.75
C HIS A 120 5.25 14.04 4.55
N HIS A 121 5.03 14.88 5.57
CA HIS A 121 4.10 16.02 5.49
C HIS A 121 4.47 17.02 4.36
N SER A 122 5.75 17.11 3.98
CA SER A 122 6.21 17.93 2.84
C SER A 122 6.00 17.27 1.46
N ALA A 123 5.34 16.12 1.40
CA ALA A 123 5.09 15.43 0.14
C ALA A 123 4.28 16.30 -0.82
N THR A 124 4.65 16.27 -2.09
CA THR A 124 3.94 17.00 -3.13
C THR A 124 2.64 16.29 -3.53
N ARG A 125 1.71 17.02 -4.17
CA ARG A 125 0.51 16.42 -4.76
C ARG A 125 0.86 15.24 -5.69
N ALA A 126 1.92 15.36 -6.50
CA ALA A 126 2.33 14.28 -7.41
C ALA A 126 2.86 13.05 -6.65
N ALA A 127 3.51 13.24 -5.51
CA ALA A 127 3.92 12.12 -4.65
C ALA A 127 2.71 11.40 -4.05
N LEU A 128 1.61 12.12 -3.76
CA LEU A 128 0.41 11.54 -3.18
C LEU A 128 -0.44 10.79 -4.22
N VAL A 129 -0.81 11.45 -5.32
CA VAL A 129 -1.73 10.88 -6.31
C VAL A 129 -1.04 10.18 -7.46
N GLY A 130 0.25 10.38 -7.61
CA GLY A 130 1.02 9.85 -8.72
C GLY A 130 1.27 10.88 -9.83
N GLY A 131 2.12 10.54 -10.74
CA GLY A 131 2.54 11.40 -11.82
C GLY A 131 3.72 10.82 -12.59
N GLY A 132 4.39 11.66 -13.33
CA GLY A 132 5.53 11.30 -14.16
C GLY A 132 5.42 11.98 -15.52
N GLY A 133 6.47 11.84 -16.31
CA GLY A 133 6.50 12.31 -17.71
C GLY A 133 5.93 11.25 -18.65
N VAL A 134 6.82 10.62 -19.42
CA VAL A 134 6.45 9.53 -20.36
C VAL A 134 5.95 8.29 -19.60
N ASN A 135 6.55 7.97 -18.46
CA ASN A 135 6.13 6.85 -17.61
C ASN A 135 5.32 7.37 -16.43
N ILE A 136 4.02 7.14 -16.44
CA ILE A 136 3.12 7.49 -15.34
C ILE A 136 3.32 6.44 -14.22
N LYS A 137 3.64 6.92 -12.99
CA LYS A 137 3.83 6.05 -11.81
C LYS A 137 2.73 6.29 -10.78
N PRO A 138 2.30 5.25 -10.05
CA PRO A 138 1.38 5.39 -8.95
C PRO A 138 2.00 6.20 -7.80
N GLY A 139 1.17 6.98 -7.11
CA GLY A 139 1.55 7.72 -5.90
C GLY A 139 1.21 6.97 -4.62
N ALA A 140 1.42 7.65 -3.48
CA ALA A 140 1.19 7.07 -2.15
C ALA A 140 -0.23 6.52 -1.96
N CYS A 141 -1.26 7.19 -2.49
CA CYS A 141 -2.64 6.72 -2.40
C CYS A 141 -2.84 5.36 -3.07
N SER A 142 -2.24 5.15 -4.25
CA SER A 142 -2.33 3.87 -4.95
C SER A 142 -1.42 2.81 -4.35
N LEU A 143 -0.26 3.20 -3.80
CA LEU A 143 0.60 2.27 -3.08
C LEU A 143 -0.01 1.79 -1.75
N ALA A 144 -0.93 2.58 -1.15
CA ALA A 144 -1.70 2.21 0.03
C ALA A 144 -2.96 1.39 -0.30
N HIS A 145 -3.17 1.00 -1.55
CA HIS A 145 -4.34 0.25 -1.97
C HIS A 145 -4.53 -1.03 -1.15
N ASN A 146 -5.76 -1.29 -0.70
CA ASN A 146 -6.13 -2.37 0.22
C ASN A 146 -5.36 -2.38 1.56
N GLY A 147 -4.78 -1.23 1.95
CA GLY A 147 -4.02 -1.06 3.17
C GLY A 147 -4.30 0.29 3.84
N VAL A 148 -3.27 0.90 4.38
CA VAL A 148 -3.34 2.11 5.20
C VAL A 148 -2.53 3.25 4.58
N LEU A 149 -3.18 4.39 4.38
CA LEU A 149 -2.51 5.66 4.11
C LEU A 149 -2.48 6.48 5.39
N PHE A 150 -1.29 6.68 5.95
CA PHE A 150 -1.09 7.47 7.15
C PHE A 150 -0.51 8.83 6.81
N LEU A 151 -1.16 9.91 7.23
CA LEU A 151 -0.67 11.26 7.09
C LEU A 151 -0.42 11.84 8.48
N ASP A 152 0.86 11.87 8.86
CA ASP A 152 1.27 12.52 10.10
C ASP A 152 1.37 14.03 9.90
N GLU A 153 1.14 14.76 10.99
CA GLU A 153 1.15 16.23 10.96
C GLU A 153 0.24 16.79 9.85
N ALA A 154 -0.94 16.20 9.67
CA ALA A 154 -1.86 16.56 8.61
C ALA A 154 -2.17 18.08 8.52
N PRO A 155 -2.25 18.84 9.63
CA PRO A 155 -2.39 20.31 9.57
C PRO A 155 -1.23 21.05 8.91
N GLU A 156 -0.03 20.48 8.89
CA GLU A 156 1.16 21.04 8.25
C GLU A 156 1.16 20.87 6.72
N MET A 157 0.32 19.95 6.23
CA MET A 157 0.22 19.69 4.79
C MET A 157 -0.50 20.83 4.07
N SER A 158 -0.06 21.15 2.85
CA SER A 158 -0.73 22.17 2.05
C SER A 158 -2.16 21.74 1.68
N SER A 159 -3.09 22.69 1.64
CA SER A 159 -4.49 22.43 1.26
C SER A 159 -4.63 21.73 -0.08
N GLY A 160 -3.78 22.07 -1.06
CA GLY A 160 -3.79 21.43 -2.39
C GLY A 160 -3.38 19.95 -2.37
N VAL A 161 -2.62 19.51 -1.37
CA VAL A 161 -2.27 18.11 -1.16
C VAL A 161 -3.45 17.38 -0.53
N LEU A 162 -4.08 17.96 0.51
CA LEU A 162 -5.27 17.39 1.15
C LEU A 162 -6.48 17.33 0.20
N ASP A 163 -6.68 18.36 -0.62
CA ASP A 163 -7.75 18.36 -1.63
C ASP A 163 -7.56 17.24 -2.68
N ALA A 164 -6.33 16.83 -2.95
CA ALA A 164 -6.06 15.74 -3.88
C ALA A 164 -6.55 14.37 -3.39
N LEU A 165 -6.82 14.22 -2.08
CA LEU A 165 -7.39 13.00 -1.51
C LEU A 165 -8.87 12.80 -1.84
N ARG A 166 -9.59 13.85 -2.25
CA ARG A 166 -11.03 13.76 -2.53
C ARG A 166 -11.34 12.71 -3.58
N GLN A 167 -10.65 12.74 -4.71
CA GLN A 167 -10.89 11.79 -5.79
C GLN A 167 -10.70 10.33 -5.34
N PRO A 168 -9.54 9.92 -4.76
CA PRO A 168 -9.37 8.54 -4.30
C PRO A 168 -10.38 8.13 -3.23
N LEU A 169 -10.74 9.02 -2.30
CA LEU A 169 -11.70 8.72 -1.25
C LEU A 169 -13.13 8.54 -1.76
N GLU A 170 -13.53 9.26 -2.81
CA GLU A 170 -14.86 9.17 -3.40
C GLU A 170 -14.98 8.03 -4.41
N SER A 171 -13.98 7.88 -5.30
CA SER A 171 -14.07 6.94 -6.43
C SER A 171 -13.31 5.62 -6.21
N GLY A 172 -12.43 5.54 -5.19
CA GLY A 172 -11.55 4.39 -4.96
C GLY A 172 -10.49 4.20 -6.05
N SER A 173 -10.26 5.23 -6.89
CA SER A 173 -9.28 5.19 -7.98
C SER A 173 -8.75 6.57 -8.31
N ILE A 174 -7.59 6.62 -8.95
CA ILE A 174 -6.94 7.85 -9.42
C ILE A 174 -6.69 7.75 -10.90
N THR A 175 -7.23 8.69 -11.66
CA THR A 175 -6.96 8.82 -13.09
C THR A 175 -5.94 9.93 -13.33
N ILE A 176 -4.82 9.59 -13.93
CA ILE A 176 -3.76 10.54 -14.31
C ILE A 176 -3.74 10.65 -15.82
N SER A 177 -4.07 11.83 -16.34
CA SER A 177 -3.99 12.12 -17.76
C SER A 177 -2.84 13.06 -18.05
N ARG A 178 -2.01 12.71 -19.03
CA ARG A 178 -0.89 13.51 -19.53
C ARG A 178 -0.90 13.51 -21.05
N SER A 179 -0.14 14.39 -21.68
CA SER A 179 -0.07 14.51 -23.13
C SER A 179 0.23 13.16 -23.79
N GLY A 180 -0.79 12.52 -24.35
CA GLY A 180 -0.69 11.25 -25.07
C GLY A 180 -0.81 9.96 -24.24
N ALA A 181 -0.96 10.05 -22.91
CA ALA A 181 -1.14 8.87 -22.05
C ALA A 181 -2.15 9.14 -20.93
N SER A 182 -2.93 8.11 -20.57
CA SER A 182 -3.80 8.10 -19.41
C SER A 182 -3.62 6.77 -18.67
N ALA A 183 -3.51 6.84 -17.36
CA ALA A 183 -3.45 5.67 -16.48
C ALA A 183 -4.49 5.80 -15.37
N ASN A 184 -5.14 4.69 -15.04
CA ASN A 184 -6.04 4.59 -13.90
C ASN A 184 -5.42 3.61 -12.89
N PHE A 185 -5.28 4.06 -11.66
CA PHE A 185 -4.74 3.26 -10.56
C PHE A 185 -5.79 3.09 -9.47
N PRO A 186 -6.05 1.87 -8.99
CA PRO A 186 -6.89 1.66 -7.81
C PRO A 186 -6.25 2.32 -6.58
N SER A 187 -7.10 2.83 -5.67
CA SER A 187 -6.66 3.57 -4.48
C SER A 187 -7.70 3.48 -3.35
N ARG A 188 -8.12 2.26 -3.04
CA ARG A 188 -9.00 1.98 -1.90
C ARG A 188 -8.12 1.74 -0.68
N PHE A 189 -8.13 2.63 0.28
CA PHE A 189 -7.29 2.55 1.48
C PHE A 189 -8.06 3.06 2.71
N THR A 190 -7.63 2.63 3.88
CA THR A 190 -8.02 3.25 5.14
C THR A 190 -7.15 4.48 5.37
N LEU A 191 -7.78 5.66 5.43
CA LEU A 191 -7.07 6.90 5.73
C LEU A 191 -6.95 7.09 7.23
N VAL A 192 -5.73 7.29 7.71
CA VAL A 192 -5.44 7.68 9.10
C VAL A 192 -4.73 9.02 9.09
N LEU A 193 -5.33 10.00 9.72
CA LEU A 193 -4.76 11.34 9.88
C LEU A 193 -4.30 11.52 11.33
N ALA A 194 -3.16 12.19 11.53
CA ALA A 194 -2.68 12.63 12.84
C ALA A 194 -2.50 14.15 12.86
N ALA A 195 -2.98 14.77 13.96
CA ALA A 195 -2.91 16.21 14.23
C ALA A 195 -2.45 16.48 15.65
#